data_2b526f61af195827fcf90cf62634289c
#
_entry.id   2b526f61af195827fcf90cf62634289c
#
_cell.length_a   1.000
_cell.length_b   1.000
_cell.length_c   1.000
_cell.angle_alpha   90.00
_cell.angle_beta   90.00
_cell.angle_gamma   90.00
#
_symmetry.space_group_name_H-M   'P 1'
#
loop_
_entity.id
_entity.type
_entity.pdbx_description
1 polymer ?
#
loop_
_entity_poly.entity_id
_entity_poly.type
_entity_poly.pdbx_seq_one_letter_code
_entity_poly.pdbx_strand_id
1 'polypeptide(L)'
;MNTSPLPVGVVQLNSELLALESNLSAHADWIRTAQSESLELLLFPELSLTGYQLGRRTPEAAMRADDERLKSLARIAPNMTVVVGFVEQVSPGEYYNAVAYLKQGEIAAVYRKINLPTYGGLEEGKWYHPGEELVQVECKPNWTASTLICADLWNPALVHCAMLRRPELLLAPVNSASAIVSDEFSNENNWQTNVSFYAMLYGVPVLMANRYGAEGDAWFWGGSRILGPRGEILAQAEDRECLISAELDLNSIAAARFDHPAIRDANTPLIQRLLNQS
;
A
#
# COMPACT_ATOMS: atom_id res chain seq x y z
N MET A 1 -26.78 -10.31 4.04
CA MET A 1 -25.58 -9.99 3.24
C MET A 1 -24.60 -11.13 3.43
N ASN A 2 -23.90 -11.57 2.39
CA ASN A 2 -22.88 -12.62 2.55
C ASN A 2 -21.71 -12.00 3.31
N THR A 3 -21.50 -12.39 4.56
CA THR A 3 -20.49 -11.87 5.49
C THR A 3 -19.24 -12.76 5.52
N SER A 4 -18.95 -13.45 4.40
CA SER A 4 -17.77 -14.32 4.38
C SER A 4 -16.51 -13.51 4.68
N PRO A 5 -15.65 -13.99 5.58
CA PRO A 5 -14.38 -13.37 5.91
C PRO A 5 -13.52 -13.17 4.66
N LEU A 6 -12.55 -12.26 4.74
CA LEU A 6 -11.56 -12.02 3.69
C LEU A 6 -10.19 -12.50 4.17
N PRO A 7 -9.66 -13.63 3.63
CA PRO A 7 -8.27 -14.00 3.85
C PRO A 7 -7.35 -13.05 3.08
N VAL A 8 -6.43 -12.39 3.80
CA VAL A 8 -5.51 -11.41 3.25
C VAL A 8 -4.07 -11.76 3.54
N GLY A 9 -3.18 -11.37 2.64
CA GLY A 9 -1.74 -11.53 2.80
C GLY A 9 -0.97 -10.24 2.56
N VAL A 10 0.16 -10.11 3.23
CA VAL A 10 1.14 -9.05 3.04
C VAL A 10 2.51 -9.68 2.83
N VAL A 11 3.17 -9.33 1.75
CA VAL A 11 4.53 -9.79 1.45
C VAL A 11 5.53 -8.76 1.94
N GLN A 12 6.52 -9.22 2.71
CA GLN A 12 7.73 -8.48 3.03
C GLN A 12 8.86 -9.05 2.21
N LEU A 13 9.43 -8.26 1.30
CA LEU A 13 10.52 -8.72 0.43
C LEU A 13 11.60 -7.65 0.25
N ASN A 14 12.77 -8.12 -0.21
CA ASN A 14 13.88 -7.27 -0.63
C ASN A 14 13.93 -7.21 -2.15
N SER A 15 13.27 -6.24 -2.75
CA SER A 15 13.32 -6.04 -4.20
C SER A 15 14.73 -5.65 -4.64
N GLU A 16 15.28 -6.29 -5.64
CA GLU A 16 16.57 -5.95 -6.21
C GLU A 16 16.44 -4.71 -7.10
N LEU A 17 17.32 -3.70 -6.87
CA LEU A 17 17.27 -2.43 -7.60
C LEU A 17 17.47 -2.65 -9.10
N LEU A 18 16.49 -2.22 -9.91
CA LEU A 18 16.49 -2.30 -11.39
C LEU A 18 16.54 -3.74 -11.98
N ALA A 19 16.41 -4.76 -11.17
CA ALA A 19 16.39 -6.15 -11.62
C ALA A 19 14.94 -6.63 -11.90
N LEU A 20 14.27 -5.97 -12.84
CA LEU A 20 12.84 -6.15 -13.09
C LEU A 20 12.45 -7.62 -13.30
N GLU A 21 13.20 -8.38 -14.09
CA GLU A 21 12.88 -9.80 -14.37
C GLU A 21 13.03 -10.68 -13.12
N SER A 22 14.06 -10.44 -12.29
CA SER A 22 14.24 -11.11 -10.99
C SER A 22 13.08 -10.80 -10.04
N ASN A 23 12.73 -9.51 -9.93
CA ASN A 23 11.62 -9.08 -9.08
C ASN A 23 10.27 -9.65 -9.57
N LEU A 24 10.00 -9.67 -10.87
CA LEU A 24 8.80 -10.31 -11.45
C LEU A 24 8.74 -11.80 -11.10
N SER A 25 9.86 -12.51 -11.19
CA SER A 25 9.93 -13.94 -10.80
C SER A 25 9.61 -14.12 -9.31
N ALA A 26 10.20 -13.31 -8.43
CA ALA A 26 9.94 -13.36 -6.99
C ALA A 26 8.46 -13.07 -6.68
N HIS A 27 7.87 -12.06 -7.34
CA HIS A 27 6.43 -11.77 -7.19
C HIS A 27 5.56 -12.96 -7.63
N ALA A 28 5.90 -13.59 -8.76
CA ALA A 28 5.18 -14.76 -9.24
C ALA A 28 5.20 -15.90 -8.23
N ASP A 29 6.33 -16.13 -7.56
CA ASP A 29 6.46 -17.18 -6.55
C ASP A 29 5.66 -16.86 -5.28
N TRP A 30 5.68 -15.61 -4.81
CA TRP A 30 4.85 -15.19 -3.68
C TRP A 30 3.35 -15.23 -4.00
N ILE A 31 2.94 -14.89 -5.23
CA ILE A 31 1.54 -15.01 -5.67
C ILE A 31 1.10 -16.47 -5.66
N ARG A 32 1.93 -17.41 -6.14
CA ARG A 32 1.62 -18.86 -6.08
C ARG A 32 1.52 -19.35 -4.64
N THR A 33 2.43 -18.91 -3.76
CA THR A 33 2.38 -19.24 -2.32
C THR A 33 1.08 -18.76 -1.70
N ALA A 34 0.72 -17.48 -1.89
CA ALA A 34 -0.54 -16.92 -1.40
C ALA A 34 -1.79 -17.64 -1.95
N GLN A 35 -1.75 -18.04 -3.22
CA GLN A 35 -2.81 -18.83 -3.84
C GLN A 35 -2.95 -20.20 -3.17
N SER A 36 -1.82 -20.86 -2.85
CA SER A 36 -1.83 -22.17 -2.15
C SER A 36 -2.38 -22.07 -0.73
N GLU A 37 -2.28 -20.92 -0.10
CA GLU A 37 -2.87 -20.60 1.21
C GLU A 37 -4.32 -20.09 1.12
N SER A 38 -4.90 -20.09 -0.10
CA SER A 38 -6.28 -19.63 -0.35
C SER A 38 -6.54 -18.18 0.02
N LEU A 39 -5.52 -17.32 -0.08
CA LEU A 39 -5.68 -15.88 0.13
C LEU A 39 -6.47 -15.25 -1.03
N GLU A 40 -7.26 -14.23 -0.73
CA GLU A 40 -8.11 -13.53 -1.70
C GLU A 40 -7.60 -12.11 -2.01
N LEU A 41 -6.72 -11.56 -1.15
CA LEU A 41 -6.03 -10.29 -1.36
C LEU A 41 -4.56 -10.42 -0.95
N LEU A 42 -3.65 -9.95 -1.80
CA LEU A 42 -2.21 -9.93 -1.55
C LEU A 42 -1.64 -8.54 -1.81
N LEU A 43 -0.92 -7.99 -0.82
CA LEU A 43 -0.27 -6.69 -0.91
C LEU A 43 1.25 -6.84 -0.93
N PHE A 44 1.89 -6.20 -1.91
CA PHE A 44 3.34 -6.02 -2.01
C PHE A 44 3.76 -4.61 -1.58
N PRO A 45 5.05 -4.40 -1.26
CA PRO A 45 5.58 -3.07 -0.92
C PRO A 45 5.51 -2.05 -2.06
N GLU A 46 5.69 -0.79 -1.72
CA GLU A 46 5.90 0.32 -2.66
C GLU A 46 7.08 0.01 -3.59
N LEU A 47 6.95 0.32 -4.90
CA LEU A 47 7.97 0.08 -5.93
C LEU A 47 8.60 -1.32 -5.89
N SER A 48 7.83 -2.32 -5.47
CA SER A 48 8.31 -3.69 -5.24
C SER A 48 8.83 -4.39 -6.50
N LEU A 49 8.42 -3.96 -7.69
CA LEU A 49 8.94 -4.49 -8.95
C LEU A 49 10.28 -3.90 -9.39
N THR A 50 10.70 -2.76 -8.81
CA THR A 50 11.82 -1.99 -9.36
C THR A 50 12.95 -1.69 -8.39
N GLY A 51 12.70 -1.80 -7.07
CA GLY A 51 13.51 -1.17 -6.04
C GLY A 51 13.17 0.32 -5.91
N TYR A 52 13.77 1.00 -4.92
CA TYR A 52 13.36 2.35 -4.51
C TYR A 52 14.28 3.47 -5.03
N GLN A 53 15.61 3.31 -4.90
CA GLN A 53 16.59 4.36 -5.20
C GLN A 53 16.94 4.45 -6.69
N LEU A 54 15.93 4.57 -7.55
CA LEU A 54 16.10 4.60 -9.00
C LEU A 54 16.79 5.88 -9.50
N GLY A 55 16.46 7.03 -8.92
CA GLY A 55 17.03 8.31 -9.30
C GLY A 55 16.89 8.59 -10.79
N ARG A 56 18.00 8.96 -11.45
CA ARG A 56 18.03 9.21 -12.90
C ARG A 56 17.73 7.98 -13.76
N ARG A 57 17.74 6.77 -13.18
CA ARG A 57 17.46 5.52 -13.86
C ARG A 57 15.97 5.13 -13.84
N THR A 58 15.11 5.98 -13.28
CA THR A 58 13.64 5.78 -13.28
C THR A 58 13.08 5.36 -14.65
N PRO A 59 13.50 5.94 -15.79
CA PRO A 59 13.01 5.52 -17.12
C PRO A 59 13.32 4.06 -17.48
N GLU A 60 14.42 3.50 -16.96
CA GLU A 60 14.84 2.12 -17.26
C GLU A 60 13.92 1.08 -16.61
N ALA A 61 13.27 1.43 -15.50
CA ALA A 61 12.40 0.56 -14.72
C ALA A 61 10.90 0.76 -15.02
N ALA A 62 10.56 1.79 -15.81
CA ALA A 62 9.19 2.19 -16.02
C ALA A 62 8.41 1.24 -16.94
N MET A 63 7.14 1.04 -16.63
CA MET A 63 6.20 0.25 -17.41
C MET A 63 4.93 1.06 -17.65
N ARG A 64 4.21 0.74 -18.72
CA ARG A 64 2.86 1.26 -18.93
C ARG A 64 1.87 0.49 -18.07
N ALA A 65 0.74 1.12 -17.75
CA ALA A 65 -0.33 0.46 -16.97
C ALA A 65 -0.91 -0.78 -17.68
N ASP A 66 -0.80 -0.87 -19.01
CA ASP A 66 -1.27 -1.99 -19.81
C ASP A 66 -0.16 -3.01 -20.14
N ASP A 67 0.98 -2.96 -19.45
CA ASP A 67 2.15 -3.83 -19.70
C ASP A 67 1.82 -5.31 -19.49
N GLU A 68 2.25 -6.12 -20.43
CA GLU A 68 1.97 -7.58 -20.46
C GLU A 68 2.62 -8.31 -19.28
N ARG A 69 3.70 -7.79 -18.70
CA ARG A 69 4.35 -8.36 -17.50
C ARG A 69 3.44 -8.25 -16.28
N LEU A 70 2.72 -7.11 -16.09
CA LEU A 70 1.72 -6.97 -15.04
C LEU A 70 0.54 -7.92 -15.25
N LYS A 71 0.04 -8.05 -16.49
CA LYS A 71 -1.02 -9.01 -16.82
C LYS A 71 -0.59 -10.46 -16.60
N SER A 72 0.68 -10.78 -16.86
CA SER A 72 1.21 -12.11 -16.59
C SER A 72 1.15 -12.45 -15.10
N LEU A 73 1.46 -11.51 -14.21
CA LEU A 73 1.27 -11.70 -12.75
C LEU A 73 -0.21 -11.87 -12.39
N ALA A 74 -1.10 -11.06 -12.99
CA ALA A 74 -2.55 -11.15 -12.76
C ALA A 74 -3.14 -12.52 -13.10
N ARG A 75 -2.62 -13.18 -14.13
CA ARG A 75 -3.09 -14.49 -14.60
C ARG A 75 -2.67 -15.65 -13.73
N ILE A 76 -1.68 -15.48 -12.84
CA ILE A 76 -1.24 -16.55 -11.92
C ILE A 76 -2.35 -16.91 -10.94
N ALA A 77 -3.05 -15.92 -10.40
CA ALA A 77 -4.11 -16.13 -9.41
C ALA A 77 -5.35 -15.26 -9.73
N PRO A 78 -6.13 -15.60 -10.78
CA PRO A 78 -7.20 -14.74 -11.27
C PRO A 78 -8.34 -14.51 -10.27
N ASN A 79 -8.47 -15.37 -9.25
CA ASN A 79 -9.48 -15.25 -8.20
C ASN A 79 -9.00 -14.42 -6.98
N MET A 80 -7.74 -14.00 -6.96
CA MET A 80 -7.14 -13.19 -5.91
C MET A 80 -6.89 -11.77 -6.45
N THR A 81 -7.16 -10.76 -5.65
CA THR A 81 -6.71 -9.39 -5.94
C THR A 81 -5.26 -9.26 -5.49
N VAL A 82 -4.36 -8.89 -6.39
CA VAL A 82 -2.93 -8.66 -6.08
C VAL A 82 -2.61 -7.19 -6.29
N VAL A 83 -1.92 -6.57 -5.32
CA VAL A 83 -1.53 -5.15 -5.40
C VAL A 83 -0.01 -5.07 -5.40
N VAL A 84 0.56 -4.57 -6.51
CA VAL A 84 2.02 -4.51 -6.73
C VAL A 84 2.49 -3.09 -6.96
N GLY A 85 3.63 -2.72 -6.36
CA GLY A 85 4.27 -1.42 -6.55
C GLY A 85 5.17 -1.40 -7.79
N PHE A 86 5.04 -0.38 -8.64
CA PHE A 86 5.82 -0.22 -9.87
C PHE A 86 6.03 1.25 -10.25
N VAL A 87 6.92 1.50 -11.18
CA VAL A 87 7.04 2.81 -11.84
C VAL A 87 6.15 2.82 -13.08
N GLU A 88 5.12 3.68 -13.07
CA GLU A 88 4.26 3.86 -14.23
C GLU A 88 4.83 4.93 -15.16
N GLN A 89 4.87 4.64 -16.47
CA GLN A 89 5.06 5.64 -17.53
C GLN A 89 3.74 5.88 -18.25
N VAL A 90 3.21 7.10 -18.16
CA VAL A 90 1.98 7.50 -18.86
C VAL A 90 2.30 8.05 -20.25
N SER A 91 3.28 8.93 -20.32
CA SER A 91 3.78 9.51 -21.58
C SER A 91 5.32 9.65 -21.53
N PRO A 92 5.99 9.93 -22.64
CA PRO A 92 7.44 10.13 -22.64
C PRO A 92 7.86 11.22 -21.65
N GLY A 93 8.67 10.85 -20.64
CA GLY A 93 9.16 11.75 -19.60
C GLY A 93 8.22 11.94 -18.41
N GLU A 94 7.06 11.29 -18.38
CA GLU A 94 6.06 11.38 -17.32
C GLU A 94 5.97 10.07 -16.54
N TYR A 95 6.53 10.06 -15.32
CA TYR A 95 6.66 8.88 -14.48
C TYR A 95 5.94 9.07 -13.15
N TYR A 96 5.35 7.98 -12.62
CA TYR A 96 4.66 7.95 -11.35
C TYR A 96 5.17 6.79 -10.49
N ASN A 97 5.30 7.03 -9.19
CA ASN A 97 5.32 5.97 -8.19
C ASN A 97 3.89 5.48 -8.02
N ALA A 98 3.61 4.24 -8.39
CA ALA A 98 2.26 3.72 -8.51
C ALA A 98 2.11 2.30 -7.97
N VAL A 99 0.87 1.92 -7.69
CA VAL A 99 0.49 0.52 -7.51
C VAL A 99 -0.56 0.11 -8.55
N ALA A 100 -0.43 -1.13 -9.04
CA ALA A 100 -1.43 -1.76 -9.90
C ALA A 100 -2.25 -2.76 -9.09
N TYR A 101 -3.57 -2.71 -9.25
CA TYR A 101 -4.49 -3.73 -8.80
C TYR A 101 -4.68 -4.76 -9.92
N LEU A 102 -4.18 -5.95 -9.69
CA LEU A 102 -4.26 -7.10 -10.60
C LEU A 102 -5.43 -7.97 -10.15
N LYS A 103 -6.42 -8.16 -11.01
CA LYS A 103 -7.64 -8.91 -10.72
C LYS A 103 -8.19 -9.55 -11.98
N GLN A 104 -8.65 -10.79 -11.88
CA GLN A 104 -9.27 -11.54 -13.00
C GLN A 104 -8.39 -11.62 -14.26
N GLY A 105 -7.06 -11.67 -14.07
CA GLY A 105 -6.10 -11.77 -15.16
C GLY A 105 -5.78 -10.44 -15.86
N GLU A 106 -6.31 -9.32 -15.37
CA GLU A 106 -6.16 -7.97 -15.95
C GLU A 106 -5.73 -6.95 -14.89
N ILE A 107 -5.41 -5.73 -15.35
CA ILE A 107 -5.16 -4.58 -14.46
C ILE A 107 -6.50 -3.87 -14.22
N ALA A 108 -7.06 -4.01 -13.02
CA ALA A 108 -8.35 -3.44 -12.66
C ALA A 108 -8.30 -1.94 -12.39
N ALA A 109 -7.19 -1.46 -11.81
CA ALA A 109 -6.97 -0.05 -11.49
C ALA A 109 -5.48 0.23 -11.24
N VAL A 110 -5.10 1.51 -11.34
CA VAL A 110 -3.79 2.04 -10.92
C VAL A 110 -4.03 3.20 -9.97
N TYR A 111 -3.31 3.21 -8.84
CA TYR A 111 -3.24 4.35 -7.94
C TYR A 111 -1.84 4.94 -8.02
N ARG A 112 -1.75 6.25 -8.19
CA ARG A 112 -0.50 7.02 -8.25
C ARG A 112 -0.30 7.77 -6.94
N LYS A 113 0.89 7.67 -6.37
CA LYS A 113 1.26 8.35 -5.13
C LYS A 113 1.07 9.86 -5.27
N ILE A 114 0.40 10.47 -4.29
CA ILE A 114 0.05 11.89 -4.30
C ILE A 114 1.12 12.71 -3.60
N ASN A 115 1.57 12.29 -2.40
CA ASN A 115 2.60 13.01 -1.66
C ASN A 115 3.99 12.44 -1.97
N LEU A 116 4.80 13.21 -2.67
CA LEU A 116 6.16 12.88 -3.06
C LEU A 116 7.15 13.54 -2.09
N PRO A 117 7.75 12.82 -1.13
CA PRO A 117 8.62 13.40 -0.14
C PRO A 117 9.94 13.90 -0.75
N THR A 118 10.40 15.08 -0.28
CA THR A 118 11.66 15.72 -0.67
C THR A 118 12.45 16.21 0.55
N TYR A 119 12.33 15.51 1.67
CA TYR A 119 13.01 15.81 2.93
C TYR A 119 13.87 14.63 3.38
N GLY A 120 14.87 14.89 4.24
CA GLY A 120 15.86 13.88 4.62
C GLY A 120 16.62 13.37 3.40
N GLY A 121 16.75 12.07 3.29
CA GLY A 121 17.33 11.40 2.11
C GLY A 121 16.33 11.12 0.97
N LEU A 122 15.10 11.63 1.06
CA LEU A 122 14.03 11.36 0.10
C LEU A 122 14.02 12.41 -1.03
N GLU A 123 13.90 11.96 -2.27
CA GLU A 123 14.00 12.83 -3.46
C GLU A 123 12.89 12.54 -4.50
N GLU A 124 11.75 11.98 -4.10
CA GLU A 124 10.73 11.48 -5.03
C GLU A 124 10.19 12.57 -5.97
N GLY A 125 9.98 13.79 -5.46
CA GLY A 125 9.50 14.91 -6.27
C GLY A 125 10.46 15.38 -7.39
N LYS A 126 11.70 14.85 -7.44
CA LYS A 126 12.61 15.09 -8.57
C LYS A 126 12.38 14.12 -9.74
N TRP A 127 11.77 12.97 -9.47
CA TRP A 127 11.73 11.84 -10.40
C TRP A 127 10.31 11.47 -10.83
N TYR A 128 9.31 11.75 -10.00
CA TYR A 128 7.92 11.38 -10.22
C TYR A 128 7.00 12.58 -10.27
N HIS A 129 5.92 12.45 -11.00
CA HIS A 129 4.78 13.35 -10.96
C HIS A 129 3.82 12.94 -9.84
N PRO A 130 3.19 13.88 -9.14
CA PRO A 130 2.18 13.56 -8.13
C PRO A 130 0.91 13.01 -8.79
N GLY A 131 0.29 12.01 -8.14
CA GLY A 131 -1.07 11.60 -8.45
C GLY A 131 -2.08 12.68 -8.02
N GLU A 132 -3.27 12.66 -8.62
CA GLU A 132 -4.32 13.67 -8.38
C GLU A 132 -5.63 13.04 -7.89
N GLU A 133 -5.74 11.69 -7.89
CA GLU A 133 -6.98 11.00 -7.62
C GLU A 133 -6.83 9.93 -6.55
N LEU A 134 -7.83 9.85 -5.66
CA LEU A 134 -8.01 8.73 -4.76
C LEU A 134 -8.72 7.59 -5.48
N VAL A 135 -8.15 6.40 -5.41
CA VAL A 135 -8.68 5.18 -6.02
C VAL A 135 -9.26 4.27 -4.95
N GLN A 136 -10.42 3.72 -5.21
CA GLN A 136 -11.07 2.70 -4.40
C GLN A 136 -11.43 1.52 -5.30
N VAL A 137 -11.06 0.30 -4.88
CA VAL A 137 -11.25 -0.93 -5.66
C VAL A 137 -12.03 -1.94 -4.85
N GLU A 138 -13.07 -2.52 -5.45
CA GLU A 138 -13.75 -3.67 -4.88
C GLU A 138 -12.88 -4.91 -5.10
N CYS A 139 -12.24 -5.40 -4.03
CA CYS A 139 -11.40 -6.60 -4.05
C CYS A 139 -12.23 -7.89 -4.09
N LYS A 140 -13.34 -7.89 -3.35
CA LYS A 140 -14.34 -8.97 -3.25
C LYS A 140 -15.70 -8.31 -3.00
N PRO A 141 -16.84 -8.93 -3.31
CA PRO A 141 -18.15 -8.38 -2.97
C PRO A 141 -18.27 -7.95 -1.51
N ASN A 142 -18.62 -6.69 -1.28
CA ASN A 142 -18.66 -6.00 0.01
C ASN A 142 -17.29 -5.69 0.66
N TRP A 143 -16.19 -5.86 -0.04
CA TRP A 143 -14.85 -5.52 0.42
C TRP A 143 -14.19 -4.55 -0.53
N THR A 144 -14.21 -3.28 -0.20
CA THR A 144 -13.52 -2.23 -0.96
C THR A 144 -12.23 -1.82 -0.25
N ALA A 145 -11.19 -1.59 -1.01
CA ALA A 145 -9.90 -1.12 -0.52
C ALA A 145 -9.59 0.28 -1.06
N SER A 146 -9.07 1.13 -0.20
CA SER A 146 -8.35 2.34 -0.59
C SER A 146 -6.86 2.13 -0.38
N THR A 147 -6.03 2.53 -1.33
CA THR A 147 -4.57 2.53 -1.18
C THR A 147 -4.06 3.93 -0.96
N LEU A 148 -3.11 4.06 -0.04
CA LEU A 148 -2.27 5.23 0.17
C LEU A 148 -0.81 4.78 0.24
N ILE A 149 0.03 5.30 -0.67
CA ILE A 149 1.42 4.86 -0.78
C ILE A 149 2.31 5.65 0.18
N CYS A 150 2.89 4.99 1.16
CA CYS A 150 3.97 5.50 2.00
C CYS A 150 3.71 6.93 2.52
N ALA A 151 4.35 7.95 1.95
CA ALA A 151 4.23 9.35 2.37
C ALA A 151 2.79 9.91 2.32
N ASP A 152 1.87 9.29 1.58
CA ASP A 152 0.46 9.67 1.60
C ASP A 152 -0.16 9.52 2.99
N LEU A 153 0.28 8.53 3.77
CA LEU A 153 -0.21 8.30 5.14
C LEU A 153 0.32 9.33 6.17
N TRP A 154 1.31 10.14 5.79
CA TRP A 154 1.78 11.25 6.63
C TRP A 154 1.01 12.56 6.38
N ASN A 155 0.04 12.55 5.46
CA ASN A 155 -0.90 13.63 5.23
C ASN A 155 -2.28 13.26 5.80
N PRO A 156 -2.62 13.67 7.03
CA PRO A 156 -3.87 13.27 7.68
C PRO A 156 -5.13 13.76 6.93
N ALA A 157 -5.04 14.88 6.21
CA ALA A 157 -6.15 15.37 5.39
C ALA A 157 -6.43 14.42 4.20
N LEU A 158 -5.38 13.90 3.57
CA LEU A 158 -5.50 12.93 2.48
C LEU A 158 -6.09 11.60 2.97
N VAL A 159 -5.59 11.10 4.11
CA VAL A 159 -6.15 9.89 4.75
C VAL A 159 -7.62 10.10 5.08
N HIS A 160 -7.99 11.25 5.65
CA HIS A 160 -9.38 11.56 5.95
C HIS A 160 -10.26 11.55 4.69
N CYS A 161 -9.81 12.16 3.59
CA CYS A 161 -10.52 12.13 2.31
C CYS A 161 -10.74 10.70 1.78
N ALA A 162 -9.72 9.83 1.89
CA ALA A 162 -9.86 8.44 1.51
C ALA A 162 -10.88 7.70 2.40
N MET A 163 -10.86 7.93 3.71
CA MET A 163 -11.75 7.29 4.68
C MET A 163 -13.19 7.79 4.63
N LEU A 164 -13.46 9.01 4.15
CA LEU A 164 -14.82 9.50 3.89
C LEU A 164 -15.60 8.64 2.88
N ARG A 165 -14.90 7.92 2.01
CA ARG A 165 -15.48 6.94 1.07
C ARG A 165 -15.83 5.61 1.73
N ARG A 166 -15.54 5.43 3.03
CA ARG A 166 -15.85 4.25 3.87
C ARG A 166 -15.32 2.91 3.32
N PRO A 167 -14.06 2.81 2.89
CA PRO A 167 -13.51 1.54 2.45
C PRO A 167 -13.50 0.54 3.61
N GLU A 168 -13.59 -0.75 3.32
CA GLU A 168 -13.42 -1.84 4.30
C GLU A 168 -11.95 -2.11 4.62
N LEU A 169 -11.03 -1.65 3.76
CA LEU A 169 -9.58 -1.84 3.90
C LEU A 169 -8.81 -0.58 3.58
N LEU A 170 -7.74 -0.33 4.33
CA LEU A 170 -6.67 0.62 3.97
C LEU A 170 -5.40 -0.17 3.65
N LEU A 171 -4.92 -0.04 2.41
CA LEU A 171 -3.68 -0.65 1.96
C LEU A 171 -2.55 0.38 2.01
N ALA A 172 -1.46 0.02 2.66
CA ALA A 172 -0.30 0.86 2.90
C ALA A 172 0.97 0.18 2.34
N PRO A 173 1.21 0.23 1.03
CA PRO A 173 2.50 -0.16 0.46
C PRO A 173 3.54 0.90 0.83
N VAL A 174 4.66 0.45 1.40
CA VAL A 174 5.69 1.30 2.02
C VAL A 174 7.08 0.88 1.56
N ASN A 175 7.99 1.85 1.49
CA ASN A 175 9.41 1.63 1.27
C ASN A 175 10.21 2.52 2.24
N SER A 176 10.06 2.22 3.53
CA SER A 176 10.64 3.02 4.62
C SER A 176 11.95 2.41 5.09
N ALA A 177 13.03 3.17 4.97
CA ALA A 177 14.35 2.81 5.50
C ALA A 177 14.59 3.45 6.86
N SER A 178 15.45 2.82 7.66
CA SER A 178 15.93 3.38 8.93
C SER A 178 16.73 4.65 8.67
N ALA A 179 16.57 5.66 9.55
CA ALA A 179 17.28 6.94 9.51
C ALA A 179 17.13 7.74 8.18
N ILE A 180 16.22 7.37 7.28
CA ILE A 180 16.06 8.05 5.98
C ILE A 180 15.56 9.50 6.13
N VAL A 181 14.84 9.82 7.20
CA VAL A 181 14.34 11.17 7.51
C VAL A 181 15.38 11.94 8.31
N SER A 182 15.81 11.42 9.45
CA SER A 182 16.90 11.89 10.31
C SER A 182 17.25 10.83 11.34
N ASP A 183 18.40 10.96 12.00
CA ASP A 183 18.81 10.04 13.06
C ASP A 183 17.88 10.06 14.29
N GLU A 184 17.17 11.18 14.52
CA GLU A 184 16.23 11.37 15.62
C GLU A 184 14.82 10.85 15.31
N PHE A 185 14.50 10.63 14.04
CA PHE A 185 13.19 10.17 13.61
C PHE A 185 13.16 8.64 13.48
N SER A 186 12.64 7.95 14.51
CA SER A 186 12.43 6.50 14.45
C SER A 186 11.33 6.13 13.47
N ASN A 187 11.72 5.76 12.26
CA ASN A 187 10.77 5.33 11.23
C ASN A 187 9.89 4.16 11.71
N GLU A 188 10.48 3.15 12.34
CA GLU A 188 9.77 1.97 12.84
C GLU A 188 8.65 2.31 13.83
N ASN A 189 8.99 3.05 14.91
CA ASN A 189 8.03 3.43 15.95
C ASN A 189 6.95 4.37 15.42
N ASN A 190 7.36 5.32 14.57
CA ASN A 190 6.45 6.32 14.02
C ASN A 190 5.48 5.70 13.01
N TRP A 191 5.93 4.74 12.19
CA TRP A 191 5.05 3.98 11.32
C TRP A 191 4.06 3.11 12.11
N GLN A 192 4.51 2.44 13.16
CA GLN A 192 3.61 1.68 14.02
C GLN A 192 2.51 2.57 14.61
N THR A 193 2.89 3.74 15.13
CA THR A 193 1.93 4.71 15.68
C THR A 193 0.96 5.20 14.61
N ASN A 194 1.46 5.55 13.42
CA ASN A 194 0.69 6.08 12.31
C ASN A 194 -0.41 5.12 11.86
N VAL A 195 -0.04 3.89 11.49
CA VAL A 195 -1.02 2.91 10.96
C VAL A 195 -2.00 2.42 12.03
N SER A 196 -1.54 2.27 13.29
CA SER A 196 -2.42 1.90 14.41
C SER A 196 -3.43 3.01 14.72
N PHE A 197 -2.99 4.28 14.66
CA PHE A 197 -3.87 5.43 14.85
C PHE A 197 -5.00 5.46 13.79
N TYR A 198 -4.67 5.29 12.51
CA TYR A 198 -5.69 5.31 11.47
C TYR A 198 -6.62 4.10 11.51
N ALA A 199 -6.09 2.91 11.81
CA ALA A 199 -6.91 1.73 11.99
C ALA A 199 -7.97 1.94 13.09
N MET A 200 -7.53 2.41 14.26
CA MET A 200 -8.39 2.69 15.41
C MET A 200 -9.36 3.84 15.12
N LEU A 201 -8.86 4.97 14.57
CA LEU A 201 -9.66 6.19 14.35
C LEU A 201 -10.84 5.94 13.40
N TYR A 202 -10.61 5.21 12.31
CA TYR A 202 -11.60 5.00 11.26
C TYR A 202 -12.31 3.63 11.33
N GLY A 203 -11.95 2.79 12.30
CA GLY A 203 -12.49 1.45 12.42
C GLY A 203 -12.25 0.64 11.13
N VAL A 204 -11.02 0.66 10.61
CA VAL A 204 -10.63 0.04 9.33
C VAL A 204 -9.39 -0.82 9.49
N PRO A 205 -9.39 -2.10 9.07
CA PRO A 205 -8.15 -2.87 9.00
C PRO A 205 -7.12 -2.20 8.09
N VAL A 206 -5.85 -2.24 8.50
CA VAL A 206 -4.73 -1.71 7.72
C VAL A 206 -3.76 -2.82 7.37
N LEU A 207 -3.46 -2.98 6.09
CA LEU A 207 -2.41 -3.86 5.58
C LEU A 207 -1.21 -2.98 5.23
N MET A 208 -0.12 -3.10 5.98
CA MET A 208 1.13 -2.39 5.71
C MET A 208 2.18 -3.38 5.18
N ALA A 209 2.60 -3.18 3.94
CA ALA A 209 3.70 -3.92 3.31
C ALA A 209 4.93 -3.02 3.22
N ASN A 210 5.95 -3.27 4.02
CA ASN A 210 7.22 -2.56 3.94
C ASN A 210 8.31 -3.47 3.36
N ARG A 211 9.22 -2.88 2.61
CA ARG A 211 10.43 -3.55 2.15
C ARG A 211 11.32 -3.98 3.32
N TYR A 212 12.08 -5.06 3.15
CA TYR A 212 13.08 -5.54 4.08
C TYR A 212 14.44 -5.67 3.38
N GLY A 213 15.53 -5.35 4.07
CA GLY A 213 16.89 -5.59 3.58
C GLY A 213 17.61 -4.33 3.05
N ALA A 214 18.78 -4.53 2.46
CA ALA A 214 19.64 -3.45 2.00
C ALA A 214 19.34 -3.02 0.57
N GLU A 215 19.51 -1.72 0.28
CA GLU A 215 19.63 -1.17 -1.07
C GLU A 215 20.65 -0.02 -1.02
N GLY A 216 21.83 -0.25 -1.60
CA GLY A 216 22.95 0.66 -1.41
C GLY A 216 23.30 0.82 0.07
N ASP A 217 23.34 2.06 0.55
CA ASP A 217 23.61 2.37 1.96
C ASP A 217 22.33 2.41 2.83
N ALA A 218 21.16 2.25 2.24
CA ALA A 218 19.90 2.25 2.98
C ALA A 218 19.55 0.86 3.50
N TRP A 219 19.05 0.80 4.75
CA TRP A 219 18.49 -0.40 5.34
C TRP A 219 16.99 -0.24 5.54
N PHE A 220 16.21 -1.06 4.85
CA PHE A 220 14.76 -1.14 5.00
C PHE A 220 14.42 -2.12 6.11
N TRP A 221 13.76 -1.62 7.14
CA TRP A 221 13.58 -2.31 8.42
C TRP A 221 12.48 -3.39 8.40
N GLY A 222 11.70 -3.53 7.34
CA GLY A 222 10.61 -4.49 7.28
C GLY A 222 9.45 -4.11 8.20
N GLY A 223 9.10 -4.99 9.15
CA GLY A 223 8.02 -4.76 10.11
C GLY A 223 6.64 -4.67 9.47
N SER A 224 6.46 -5.29 8.30
CA SER A 224 5.16 -5.42 7.63
C SER A 224 4.14 -6.01 8.58
N ARG A 225 2.89 -5.52 8.52
CA ARG A 225 1.86 -5.94 9.49
C ARG A 225 0.46 -5.85 8.93
N ILE A 226 -0.42 -6.64 9.54
CA ILE A 226 -1.85 -6.59 9.34
C ILE A 226 -2.47 -6.16 10.66
N LEU A 227 -3.21 -5.05 10.64
CA LEU A 227 -3.90 -4.50 11.80
C LEU A 227 -5.41 -4.72 11.66
N GLY A 228 -6.04 -5.04 12.77
CA GLY A 228 -7.49 -5.06 12.87
C GLY A 228 -8.08 -3.65 13.04
N PRO A 229 -9.41 -3.51 12.99
CA PRO A 229 -10.09 -2.22 12.94
C PRO A 229 -10.03 -1.42 14.26
N ARG A 230 -9.46 -1.97 15.33
CA ARG A 230 -9.18 -1.26 16.59
C ARG A 230 -7.70 -0.95 16.79
N GLY A 231 -6.86 -1.16 15.76
CA GLY A 231 -5.42 -0.95 15.80
C GLY A 231 -4.63 -2.11 16.39
N GLU A 232 -5.28 -3.23 16.70
CA GLU A 232 -4.64 -4.46 17.18
C GLU A 232 -3.84 -5.14 16.08
N ILE A 233 -2.69 -5.71 16.43
CA ILE A 233 -1.85 -6.46 15.49
C ILE A 233 -2.45 -7.87 15.32
N LEU A 234 -2.90 -8.20 14.11
CA LEU A 234 -3.38 -9.53 13.74
C LEU A 234 -2.24 -10.42 13.25
N ALA A 235 -1.29 -9.84 12.50
CA ALA A 235 -0.07 -10.50 12.05
C ALA A 235 1.05 -9.48 11.87
N GLN A 236 2.30 -9.88 12.12
CA GLN A 236 3.49 -9.06 11.94
C GLN A 236 4.63 -9.90 11.39
N ALA A 237 5.35 -9.35 10.42
CA ALA A 237 6.52 -9.99 9.83
C ALA A 237 7.71 -9.98 10.79
N GLU A 238 8.52 -11.03 10.73
CA GLU A 238 9.83 -11.11 11.36
C GLU A 238 10.88 -10.38 10.51
N ASP A 239 12.13 -10.30 11.01
CA ASP A 239 13.26 -9.66 10.32
C ASP A 239 13.81 -10.56 9.19
N ARG A 240 12.94 -10.85 8.21
CA ARG A 240 13.26 -11.64 7.01
C ARG A 240 12.22 -11.42 5.92
N GLU A 241 12.51 -11.88 4.71
CA GLU A 241 11.48 -11.99 3.68
C GLU A 241 10.45 -13.05 4.07
N CYS A 242 9.17 -12.68 4.02
CA CYS A 242 8.07 -13.58 4.39
C CYS A 242 6.72 -13.10 3.87
N LEU A 243 5.78 -14.03 3.84
CA LEU A 243 4.35 -13.77 3.72
C LEU A 243 3.74 -13.86 5.13
N ILE A 244 2.98 -12.85 5.51
CA ILE A 244 2.11 -12.89 6.69
C ILE A 244 0.66 -12.85 6.24
N SER A 245 -0.23 -13.50 6.97
CA SER A 245 -1.64 -13.58 6.62
C SER A 245 -2.56 -13.42 7.82
N ALA A 246 -3.79 -12.99 7.57
CA ALA A 246 -4.87 -12.91 8.55
C ALA A 246 -6.22 -13.07 7.85
N GLU A 247 -7.23 -13.39 8.63
CA GLU A 247 -8.62 -13.41 8.19
C GLU A 247 -9.35 -12.18 8.74
N LEU A 248 -9.97 -11.39 7.88
CA LEU A 248 -10.69 -10.16 8.25
C LEU A 248 -12.19 -10.39 8.21
N ASP A 249 -12.92 -9.79 9.15
CA ASP A 249 -14.37 -9.94 9.32
C ASP A 249 -15.09 -8.59 9.29
N LEU A 250 -16.16 -8.49 8.47
CA LEU A 250 -16.98 -7.28 8.36
C LEU A 250 -17.71 -6.92 9.67
N ASN A 251 -18.03 -7.92 10.52
CA ASN A 251 -18.69 -7.64 11.79
C ASN A 251 -17.74 -6.91 12.76
N SER A 252 -16.43 -7.23 12.74
CA SER A 252 -15.44 -6.54 13.54
C SER A 252 -15.29 -5.07 13.13
N ILE A 253 -15.33 -4.79 11.80
CA ILE A 253 -15.32 -3.43 11.24
C ILE A 253 -16.59 -2.68 11.66
N ALA A 254 -17.76 -3.31 11.52
CA ALA A 254 -19.03 -2.71 11.90
C ALA A 254 -19.07 -2.37 13.40
N ALA A 255 -18.59 -3.27 14.27
CA ALA A 255 -18.50 -3.03 15.69
C ALA A 255 -17.54 -1.88 16.04
N ALA A 256 -16.34 -1.86 15.46
CA ALA A 256 -15.37 -0.78 15.69
C ALA A 256 -15.91 0.58 15.27
N ARG A 257 -16.58 0.68 14.11
CA ARG A 257 -17.21 1.92 13.61
C ARG A 257 -18.45 2.32 14.41
N PHE A 258 -19.12 1.39 15.06
CA PHE A 258 -20.22 1.67 15.98
C PHE A 258 -19.69 2.26 17.29
N ASP A 259 -18.63 1.64 17.84
CA ASP A 259 -18.01 2.07 19.09
C ASP A 259 -17.34 3.46 18.95
N HIS A 260 -16.69 3.73 17.80
CA HIS A 260 -16.01 4.99 17.52
C HIS A 260 -16.38 5.52 16.13
N PRO A 261 -17.51 6.25 15.99
CA PRO A 261 -18.07 6.67 14.69
C PRO A 261 -17.43 7.94 14.11
N ALA A 262 -16.11 7.99 13.99
CA ALA A 262 -15.34 9.16 13.57
C ALA A 262 -15.82 9.79 12.25
N ILE A 263 -16.20 8.97 11.26
CA ILE A 263 -16.71 9.46 9.97
C ILE A 263 -18.10 10.08 10.12
N ARG A 264 -18.97 9.50 10.95
CA ARG A 264 -20.31 10.09 11.20
C ARG A 264 -20.20 11.47 11.84
N ASP A 265 -19.24 11.61 12.77
CA ASP A 265 -19.09 12.80 13.60
C ASP A 265 -18.11 13.83 13.01
N ALA A 266 -17.56 13.58 11.82
CA ALA A 266 -16.51 14.39 11.18
C ALA A 266 -16.90 15.82 10.81
N ASN A 267 -18.22 16.16 10.77
CA ASN A 267 -18.72 17.48 10.35
C ASN A 267 -18.01 18.03 9.09
N THR A 268 -17.95 17.20 8.05
CA THR A 268 -17.25 17.49 6.78
C THR A 268 -17.60 18.88 6.19
N PRO A 269 -18.86 19.37 6.21
CA PRO A 269 -19.18 20.69 5.69
C PRO A 269 -18.50 21.84 6.46
N LEU A 270 -18.33 21.71 7.78
CA LEU A 270 -17.59 22.69 8.57
C LEU A 270 -16.12 22.67 8.23
N ILE A 271 -15.51 21.48 8.18
CA ILE A 271 -14.08 21.31 7.83
C ILE A 271 -13.78 21.91 6.46
N GLN A 272 -14.64 21.65 5.46
CA GLN A 272 -14.49 22.21 4.12
C GLN A 272 -14.53 23.74 4.10
N ARG A 273 -15.42 24.37 4.91
CA ARG A 273 -15.44 25.82 5.04
C ARG A 273 -14.19 26.38 5.69
N LEU A 274 -13.66 25.70 6.73
CA LEU A 274 -12.44 26.13 7.41
C LEU A 274 -11.23 26.05 6.48
N LEU A 275 -11.11 24.99 5.69
CA LEU A 275 -10.06 24.84 4.68
C LEU A 275 -10.11 25.93 3.60
N ASN A 276 -11.30 26.38 3.21
CA ASN A 276 -11.44 27.47 2.24
C ASN A 276 -11.17 28.87 2.82
N GLN A 277 -10.94 28.98 4.13
CA GLN A 277 -10.60 30.23 4.82
C GLN A 277 -9.10 30.37 5.11
N SER A 278 -8.34 29.30 4.95
CA SER A 278 -6.88 29.24 5.13
C SER A 278 -6.15 29.48 3.82
#